data_de5c9ec76db2e7a21289878489ab9280
#
_entry.id   de5c9ec76db2e7a21289878489ab9280
#
_cell.length_a   1.000
_cell.length_b   1.000
_cell.length_c   1.000
_cell.angle_alpha   90.00
_cell.angle_beta   90.00
_cell.angle_gamma   90.00
#
_symmetry.space_group_name_H-M   'P 1'
#
loop_
_entity.id
_entity.type
_entity.pdbx_description
1 polymer ?
#
loop_
_entity_poly.entity_id
_entity_poly.type
_entity_poly.pdbx_seq_one_letter_code
_entity_poly.pdbx_strand_id
1 'polypeptide(L)'
;MKTKRMIAAMILAVVAGSVSAQGFQPTKTGNKKHDKAVAEMYDRYNTFRKKIIQDYCEFVGDPDRWKSMVAAPGVPMPQEKEIEPMLAPGAEEQTASFFSKLFRRKKKKDDAKEEKPVAEKQKPQEKPQPKPAPLTTDVLPVKEVIPAPAPIPETKPQVEARTFQSFANEYQPFTVFGTECKVRFGKDCKFKLRDLQPETIADAINNFSESQFENMLYDCLQERKNHQLSDWAYYQMLLALTNKFYGPDSNEGALVQAFLYSQSGYKMRLAHDGSHLFMLTATRHFVYNKPFFSLGGDWYFMLDGRNPEKLRICEAAFPKESSLSLQMSAVQQLAMNPVGERTITSIKNPSFSFTIKSNKNYIDFYNTYPASTVNNNFMTRWAMYANTPLEQGIRDQLYPAMKEKLQGKSQLEAVQELLWWLHGSIDLKGEYDTQSANCFLYRYDEDIWGGDRAFFGEETLFYSHCDCEDRSILLSHLVREIVGLDVVLVYYPGHLAMAVNFTDDVAGDYYMHDGRKFVVCDPTYIGCRVGETMPMCKGQETTLILLPKQV
;
A
#
# COMPACT_ATOMS: atom_id res chain seq x y z
N MET A 1 -48.42 -0.89 2.45
CA MET A 1 -47.40 -0.02 1.83
C MET A 1 -46.56 0.80 2.83
N LYS A 2 -47.13 1.31 3.92
CA LYS A 2 -46.40 2.09 4.96
C LYS A 2 -45.37 1.24 5.73
N THR A 3 -45.65 -0.01 6.01
CA THR A 3 -44.76 -0.92 6.75
C THR A 3 -43.48 -1.31 5.96
N LYS A 4 -43.58 -1.47 4.63
CA LYS A 4 -42.41 -1.76 3.77
C LYS A 4 -41.44 -0.56 3.63
N ARG A 5 -41.97 0.66 3.67
CA ARG A 5 -41.15 1.89 3.64
C ARG A 5 -40.46 2.18 4.98
N MET A 6 -41.06 1.80 6.09
CA MET A 6 -40.43 1.89 7.42
C MET A 6 -39.25 0.88 7.56
N ILE A 7 -39.43 -0.33 7.05
CA ILE A 7 -38.34 -1.36 7.07
C ILE A 7 -37.15 -0.94 6.20
N ALA A 8 -37.39 -0.35 5.03
CA ALA A 8 -36.31 0.17 4.16
C ALA A 8 -35.62 1.40 4.77
N ALA A 9 -36.36 2.27 5.48
CA ALA A 9 -35.78 3.43 6.17
C ALA A 9 -35.00 3.03 7.44
N MET A 10 -35.38 1.95 8.14
CA MET A 10 -34.62 1.42 9.27
C MET A 10 -33.31 0.71 8.83
N ILE A 11 -33.31 0.03 7.69
CA ILE A 11 -32.10 -0.55 7.11
C ILE A 11 -31.10 0.54 6.69
N LEU A 12 -31.56 1.70 6.20
CA LEU A 12 -30.69 2.85 5.89
C LEU A 12 -30.21 3.61 7.14
N ALA A 13 -30.99 3.64 8.22
CA ALA A 13 -30.62 4.34 9.45
C ALA A 13 -29.57 3.56 10.28
N VAL A 14 -29.52 2.24 10.17
CA VAL A 14 -28.50 1.38 10.82
C VAL A 14 -27.13 1.52 10.13
N VAL A 15 -27.12 1.92 8.86
CA VAL A 15 -25.86 2.13 8.09
C VAL A 15 -25.22 3.52 8.36
N ALA A 16 -25.94 4.48 8.95
CA ALA A 16 -25.50 5.86 9.12
C ALA A 16 -25.18 6.26 10.57
N GLY A 17 -25.29 5.36 11.54
CA GLY A 17 -25.01 5.66 12.95
C GLY A 17 -23.65 5.14 13.38
N SER A 18 -22.76 6.02 13.82
CA SER A 18 -21.55 5.70 14.56
C SER A 18 -21.89 4.90 15.81
N VAL A 19 -21.73 3.58 15.78
CA VAL A 19 -21.98 2.70 16.92
C VAL A 19 -20.69 2.45 17.65
N SER A 20 -20.60 2.90 18.90
CA SER A 20 -19.56 2.57 19.87
C SER A 20 -19.45 1.04 20.06
N ALA A 21 -18.22 0.57 20.22
CA ALA A 21 -17.82 -0.83 20.27
C ALA A 21 -18.24 -1.56 21.57
N GLN A 22 -19.52 -1.66 21.83
CA GLN A 22 -20.08 -2.64 22.77
C GLN A 22 -20.92 -3.62 21.95
N GLY A 23 -20.61 -4.90 22.10
CA GLY A 23 -21.23 -6.00 21.33
C GLY A 23 -22.73 -5.77 21.14
N PHE A 24 -23.16 -5.87 19.89
CA PHE A 24 -24.54 -5.63 19.51
C PHE A 24 -25.45 -6.72 20.09
N GLN A 25 -25.79 -6.57 21.34
CA GLN A 25 -27.15 -6.93 21.75
C GLN A 25 -28.05 -5.79 21.29
N PRO A 26 -29.18 -6.07 20.65
CA PRO A 26 -30.17 -5.03 20.41
C PRO A 26 -30.41 -4.34 21.75
N THR A 27 -29.94 -3.12 21.86
CA THR A 27 -30.08 -2.33 23.10
C THR A 27 -31.55 -2.33 23.38
N LYS A 28 -31.94 -2.97 24.46
CA LYS A 28 -33.36 -2.95 24.88
C LYS A 28 -33.70 -1.49 25.08
N THR A 29 -34.49 -0.94 24.19
CA THR A 29 -34.88 0.46 24.22
C THR A 29 -35.91 0.73 25.35
N GLY A 30 -36.32 -0.35 26.05
CA GLY A 30 -37.40 -0.34 27.02
C GLY A 30 -38.79 -0.37 26.36
N ASN A 31 -38.87 -0.23 25.06
CA ASN A 31 -40.12 -0.40 24.31
C ASN A 31 -40.25 -1.88 23.89
N LYS A 32 -41.03 -2.64 24.69
CA LYS A 32 -41.24 -4.08 24.48
C LYS A 32 -41.64 -4.47 23.05
N LYS A 33 -42.38 -3.62 22.35
CA LYS A 33 -42.84 -3.89 20.99
C LYS A 33 -41.69 -3.69 19.97
N HIS A 34 -40.88 -2.67 20.19
CA HIS A 34 -39.68 -2.43 19.36
C HIS A 34 -38.63 -3.52 19.58
N ASP A 35 -38.34 -3.80 20.85
CA ASP A 35 -37.35 -4.79 21.24
C ASP A 35 -37.71 -6.19 20.72
N LYS A 36 -38.99 -6.56 20.73
CA LYS A 36 -39.49 -7.80 20.14
C LYS A 36 -39.33 -7.83 18.61
N ALA A 37 -39.66 -6.73 17.92
CA ALA A 37 -39.53 -6.64 16.47
C ALA A 37 -38.04 -6.74 16.01
N VAL A 38 -37.14 -6.14 16.78
CA VAL A 38 -35.70 -6.25 16.55
C VAL A 38 -35.22 -7.68 16.77
N ALA A 39 -35.61 -8.34 17.85
CA ALA A 39 -35.28 -9.75 18.10
C ALA A 39 -35.78 -10.66 16.98
N GLU A 40 -37.06 -10.50 16.55
CA GLU A 40 -37.59 -11.29 15.42
C GLU A 40 -36.84 -11.04 14.11
N MET A 41 -36.35 -9.82 13.86
CA MET A 41 -35.54 -9.50 12.69
C MET A 41 -34.21 -10.23 12.75
N TYR A 42 -33.53 -10.26 13.89
CA TYR A 42 -32.30 -10.99 14.12
C TYR A 42 -32.48 -12.49 13.94
N ASP A 43 -33.52 -13.08 14.49
CA ASP A 43 -33.83 -14.49 14.34
C ASP A 43 -34.05 -14.87 12.87
N ARG A 44 -34.76 -14.05 12.10
CA ARG A 44 -34.92 -14.27 10.65
C ARG A 44 -33.61 -14.15 9.90
N TYR A 45 -32.79 -13.17 10.22
CA TYR A 45 -31.47 -13.00 9.61
C TYR A 45 -30.57 -14.20 9.92
N ASN A 46 -30.55 -14.66 11.17
CA ASN A 46 -29.78 -15.80 11.59
C ASN A 46 -30.24 -17.10 10.90
N THR A 47 -31.54 -17.32 10.80
CA THR A 47 -32.11 -18.44 10.07
C THR A 47 -31.73 -18.42 8.59
N PHE A 48 -31.82 -17.24 7.97
CA PHE A 48 -31.43 -17.06 6.57
C PHE A 48 -29.93 -17.32 6.34
N ARG A 49 -29.07 -16.79 7.23
CA ARG A 49 -27.62 -17.03 7.15
C ARG A 49 -27.24 -18.48 7.32
N LYS A 50 -27.83 -19.16 8.30
CA LYS A 50 -27.65 -20.61 8.50
C LYS A 50 -28.01 -21.38 7.24
N LYS A 51 -29.14 -21.06 6.62
CA LYS A 51 -29.54 -21.68 5.37
C LYS A 51 -28.51 -21.46 4.26
N ILE A 52 -27.99 -20.23 4.09
CA ILE A 52 -26.95 -19.95 3.10
C ILE A 52 -25.70 -20.81 3.34
N ILE A 53 -25.28 -20.98 4.59
CA ILE A 53 -24.12 -21.82 4.93
C ILE A 53 -24.41 -23.29 4.66
N GLN A 54 -25.61 -23.78 4.99
CA GLN A 54 -26.05 -25.13 4.66
C GLN A 54 -26.05 -25.38 3.15
N ASP A 55 -26.68 -24.49 2.36
CA ASP A 55 -26.68 -24.58 0.89
C ASP A 55 -25.24 -24.58 0.33
N TYR A 56 -24.35 -23.78 0.92
CA TYR A 56 -22.93 -23.78 0.55
C TYR A 56 -22.24 -25.11 0.92
N CYS A 57 -22.49 -25.64 2.11
CA CYS A 57 -21.92 -26.92 2.55
C CYS A 57 -22.44 -28.10 1.72
N GLU A 58 -23.73 -28.12 1.34
CA GLU A 58 -24.28 -29.12 0.42
C GLU A 58 -23.54 -29.08 -0.92
N PHE A 59 -23.23 -27.89 -1.42
CA PHE A 59 -22.49 -27.74 -2.65
C PHE A 59 -21.02 -28.17 -2.52
N VAL A 60 -20.34 -27.79 -1.41
CA VAL A 60 -18.95 -28.17 -1.13
C VAL A 60 -18.83 -29.68 -0.94
N GLY A 61 -19.82 -30.33 -0.28
CA GLY A 61 -19.85 -31.77 -0.05
C GLY A 61 -20.06 -32.61 -1.30
N ASP A 62 -20.49 -32.02 -2.42
CA ASP A 62 -20.69 -32.71 -3.70
C ASP A 62 -19.36 -32.84 -4.46
N PRO A 63 -18.79 -34.06 -4.63
CA PRO A 63 -17.53 -34.28 -5.34
C PRO A 63 -17.54 -33.78 -6.81
N ASP A 64 -18.70 -33.74 -7.45
CA ASP A 64 -18.85 -33.32 -8.85
C ASP A 64 -18.69 -31.81 -9.02
N ARG A 65 -18.72 -31.06 -7.90
CA ARG A 65 -18.50 -29.62 -7.85
C ARG A 65 -17.02 -29.23 -7.74
N TRP A 66 -16.14 -30.20 -7.60
CA TRP A 66 -14.70 -30.00 -7.54
C TRP A 66 -14.06 -30.32 -8.89
N LYS A 67 -13.62 -29.29 -9.58
CA LYS A 67 -13.04 -29.42 -10.92
C LYS A 67 -11.53 -29.38 -10.91
N SER A 68 -10.90 -30.29 -11.62
CA SER A 68 -9.46 -30.27 -11.84
C SER A 68 -9.08 -29.14 -12.79
N MET A 69 -8.24 -28.24 -12.35
CA MET A 69 -7.78 -27.08 -13.11
C MET A 69 -6.26 -26.96 -13.05
N VAL A 70 -5.68 -26.46 -14.13
CA VAL A 70 -4.26 -26.12 -14.23
C VAL A 70 -4.14 -24.59 -14.11
N ALA A 71 -3.19 -24.13 -13.33
CA ALA A 71 -2.92 -22.72 -13.20
C ALA A 71 -2.45 -22.12 -14.53
N ALA A 72 -3.03 -21.00 -14.92
CA ALA A 72 -2.43 -20.18 -15.95
C ALA A 72 -1.14 -19.55 -15.42
N PRO A 73 -0.09 -19.41 -16.25
CA PRO A 73 1.14 -18.75 -15.80
C PRO A 73 0.83 -17.29 -15.40
N GLY A 74 1.53 -16.82 -14.40
CA GLY A 74 1.44 -15.41 -14.00
C GLY A 74 1.85 -14.50 -15.17
N VAL A 75 1.11 -13.43 -15.37
CA VAL A 75 1.47 -12.44 -16.37
C VAL A 75 2.71 -11.70 -15.85
N PRO A 76 3.82 -11.71 -16.60
CA PRO A 76 5.01 -11.00 -16.15
C PRO A 76 4.75 -9.49 -16.08
N MET A 77 5.31 -8.85 -15.07
CA MET A 77 5.31 -7.39 -15.01
C MET A 77 6.15 -6.87 -16.18
N PRO A 78 5.66 -5.89 -16.95
CA PRO A 78 6.45 -5.27 -18.00
C PRO A 78 7.75 -4.72 -17.42
N GLN A 79 8.87 -5.04 -18.07
CA GLN A 79 10.18 -4.54 -17.71
C GLN A 79 10.62 -3.57 -18.80
N GLU A 80 10.96 -2.36 -18.43
CA GLU A 80 11.49 -1.36 -19.33
C GLU A 80 12.92 -1.02 -18.91
N LYS A 81 13.77 -0.79 -19.90
CA LYS A 81 15.11 -0.32 -19.58
C LYS A 81 15.02 1.13 -19.11
N GLU A 82 15.37 1.35 -17.87
CA GLU A 82 15.39 2.70 -17.31
C GLU A 82 16.40 3.61 -18.02
N ILE A 83 16.03 4.89 -18.13
CA ILE A 83 16.93 5.93 -18.62
C ILE A 83 17.98 6.20 -17.55
N GLU A 84 19.26 6.32 -17.98
CA GLU A 84 20.35 6.66 -17.08
C GLU A 84 20.12 8.05 -16.44
N PRO A 85 20.17 8.16 -15.11
CA PRO A 85 19.99 9.44 -14.42
C PRO A 85 21.10 10.42 -14.78
N MET A 86 20.76 11.70 -14.85
CA MET A 86 21.68 12.75 -15.28
C MET A 86 21.87 13.81 -14.21
N LEU A 87 23.04 14.46 -14.28
CA LEU A 87 23.30 15.70 -13.55
C LEU A 87 23.00 16.89 -14.45
N ALA A 88 22.28 17.86 -13.92
CA ALA A 88 22.10 19.16 -14.60
C ALA A 88 23.42 19.94 -14.66
N PRO A 89 23.64 20.78 -15.67
CA PRO A 89 24.87 21.57 -15.79
C PRO A 89 25.21 22.34 -14.51
N GLY A 90 26.42 22.17 -13.99
CA GLY A 90 26.88 22.79 -12.75
C GLY A 90 26.52 22.04 -11.45
N ALA A 91 25.81 20.92 -11.51
CA ALA A 91 25.52 20.09 -10.34
C ALA A 91 26.72 19.24 -9.91
N GLU A 92 27.65 18.91 -10.81
CA GLU A 92 28.82 18.05 -10.56
C GLU A 92 29.72 18.59 -9.42
N GLU A 93 30.06 19.88 -9.45
CA GLU A 93 30.91 20.49 -8.42
C GLU A 93 30.27 20.49 -7.03
N GLN A 94 28.96 20.64 -6.96
CA GLN A 94 28.20 20.69 -5.71
C GLN A 94 28.10 19.30 -5.09
N THR A 95 27.82 18.30 -5.90
CA THR A 95 27.75 16.89 -5.50
C THR A 95 29.12 16.42 -4.98
N ALA A 96 30.19 16.67 -5.72
CA ALA A 96 31.56 16.34 -5.32
C ALA A 96 31.99 17.07 -4.04
N SER A 97 31.64 18.34 -3.88
CA SER A 97 31.94 19.13 -2.68
C SER A 97 31.19 18.61 -1.44
N PHE A 98 29.93 18.22 -1.58
CA PHE A 98 29.12 17.67 -0.51
C PHE A 98 29.72 16.34 -0.01
N PHE A 99 30.02 15.43 -0.90
CA PHE A 99 30.62 14.14 -0.55
C PHE A 99 32.04 14.26 0.00
N SER A 100 32.87 15.15 -0.53
CA SER A 100 34.22 15.39 0.01
C SER A 100 34.18 15.89 1.45
N LYS A 101 33.20 16.68 1.84
CA LYS A 101 33.01 17.13 3.22
C LYS A 101 32.52 16.01 4.13
N LEU A 102 31.69 15.11 3.62
CA LEU A 102 31.15 13.96 4.34
C LEU A 102 32.26 12.96 4.67
N PHE A 103 33.09 12.62 3.69
CA PHE A 103 34.23 11.69 3.86
C PHE A 103 35.38 12.26 4.67
N ARG A 104 35.63 13.58 4.63
CA ARG A 104 36.64 14.22 5.52
C ARG A 104 36.27 14.11 6.99
N ARG A 105 35.01 14.08 7.37
CA ARG A 105 34.58 13.87 8.76
C ARG A 105 34.85 12.45 9.27
N LYS A 106 34.80 11.44 8.42
CA LYS A 106 35.15 10.04 8.79
C LYS A 106 36.66 9.88 9.03
N LYS A 107 37.53 10.42 8.15
CA LYS A 107 38.99 10.33 8.30
C LYS A 107 39.53 11.01 9.56
N LYS A 108 38.86 12.07 10.05
CA LYS A 108 39.25 12.73 11.30
C LYS A 108 38.91 11.93 12.59
N LYS A 109 38.08 10.93 12.52
CA LYS A 109 37.78 10.07 13.68
C LYS A 109 38.75 8.91 13.84
N ASP A 110 39.39 8.49 12.75
CA ASP A 110 40.33 7.35 12.74
C ASP A 110 41.79 7.79 12.90
N ASP A 111 42.15 9.05 12.57
CA ASP A 111 43.54 9.58 12.57
C ASP A 111 43.83 10.49 13.77
N ALA A 112 43.27 10.24 14.94
CA ALA A 112 43.66 10.96 16.15
C ALA A 112 45.01 10.46 16.74
N LYS A 113 46.07 10.48 15.94
CA LYS A 113 47.48 10.42 16.39
C LYS A 113 48.38 11.11 15.35
N GLU A 114 49.09 12.12 15.86
CA GLU A 114 50.18 12.91 15.25
C GLU A 114 49.77 14.19 14.49
N GLU A 115 49.73 15.28 15.21
CA GLU A 115 49.82 16.64 14.66
C GLU A 115 51.26 17.06 14.42
N LYS A 116 51.57 17.45 13.18
CA LYS A 116 52.68 18.38 12.84
C LYS A 116 52.05 19.69 12.28
N PRO A 117 52.57 20.85 12.62
CA PRO A 117 51.98 22.13 12.24
C PRO A 117 52.18 22.39 10.73
N VAL A 118 51.08 22.62 10.04
CA VAL A 118 51.08 23.03 8.63
C VAL A 118 50.64 24.47 8.51
N ALA A 119 51.48 25.26 7.84
CA ALA A 119 51.34 26.68 7.55
C ALA A 119 49.94 27.05 6.96
N GLU A 120 49.49 28.21 7.41
CA GLU A 120 48.26 28.90 6.96
C GLU A 120 48.20 29.08 5.46
N LYS A 121 47.41 28.27 4.76
CA LYS A 121 47.09 28.49 3.34
C LYS A 121 45.84 29.37 3.26
N GLN A 122 46.01 30.52 2.60
CA GLN A 122 44.95 31.48 2.27
C GLN A 122 43.72 30.77 1.68
N LYS A 123 42.52 31.13 2.18
CA LYS A 123 41.23 30.69 1.61
C LYS A 123 41.18 31.01 0.12
N PRO A 124 40.79 30.05 -0.75
CA PRO A 124 40.49 30.37 -2.12
C PRO A 124 39.32 31.36 -2.16
N GLN A 125 39.46 32.46 -2.86
CA GLN A 125 38.36 33.38 -3.20
C GLN A 125 37.35 32.58 -4.04
N GLU A 126 36.09 32.47 -3.53
CA GLU A 126 34.96 31.96 -4.33
C GLU A 126 34.86 32.80 -5.60
N LYS A 127 35.09 32.19 -6.75
CA LYS A 127 34.74 32.77 -8.04
C LYS A 127 33.23 32.96 -8.08
N PRO A 128 32.73 34.13 -8.57
CA PRO A 128 31.29 34.29 -8.76
C PRO A 128 30.74 33.18 -9.64
N GLN A 129 29.79 32.41 -9.12
CA GLN A 129 29.13 31.42 -9.95
C GLN A 129 28.45 32.10 -11.14
N PRO A 130 28.57 31.58 -12.36
CA PRO A 130 27.85 32.11 -13.51
C PRO A 130 26.36 32.12 -13.20
N LYS A 131 25.67 33.21 -13.47
CA LYS A 131 24.20 33.29 -13.34
C LYS A 131 23.59 32.16 -14.18
N PRO A 132 22.64 31.41 -13.62
CA PRO A 132 22.00 30.35 -14.37
C PRO A 132 21.36 30.90 -15.64
N ALA A 133 21.51 30.18 -16.75
CA ALA A 133 20.88 30.52 -18.01
C ALA A 133 19.37 30.71 -17.84
N PRO A 134 18.72 31.61 -18.61
CA PRO A 134 17.26 31.74 -18.61
C PRO A 134 16.63 30.39 -18.94
N LEU A 135 15.51 30.05 -18.26
CA LEU A 135 14.72 28.86 -18.59
C LEU A 135 14.13 28.99 -19.99
N THR A 136 14.24 27.97 -20.80
CA THR A 136 13.40 27.84 -21.99
C THR A 136 11.98 27.53 -21.54
N THR A 137 10.97 27.96 -22.27
CA THR A 137 9.57 27.69 -21.97
C THR A 137 8.98 27.02 -23.21
N ASP A 138 8.94 25.70 -23.20
CA ASP A 138 8.42 24.89 -24.30
C ASP A 138 7.16 24.13 -23.86
N VAL A 139 6.18 24.06 -24.75
CA VAL A 139 5.03 23.16 -24.59
C VAL A 139 5.45 21.77 -25.04
N LEU A 140 5.45 20.83 -24.11
CA LEU A 140 5.87 19.47 -24.40
C LEU A 140 4.73 18.63 -24.98
N PRO A 141 5.01 17.68 -25.90
CA PRO A 141 4.00 16.85 -26.52
C PRO A 141 3.39 15.85 -25.54
N VAL A 142 2.07 15.69 -25.57
CA VAL A 142 1.34 14.66 -24.83
C VAL A 142 0.78 13.65 -25.83
N LYS A 143 1.17 12.38 -25.66
CA LYS A 143 0.67 11.27 -26.47
C LYS A 143 -0.64 10.73 -25.91
N GLU A 144 -0.69 10.55 -24.62
CA GLU A 144 -1.79 9.90 -23.93
C GLU A 144 -2.02 10.52 -22.56
N VAL A 145 -3.26 10.54 -22.11
CA VAL A 145 -3.62 10.93 -20.75
C VAL A 145 -4.37 9.78 -20.10
N ILE A 146 -3.78 9.21 -19.06
CA ILE A 146 -4.41 8.18 -18.24
C ILE A 146 -5.23 8.87 -17.16
N PRO A 147 -6.55 8.68 -17.13
CA PRO A 147 -7.38 9.27 -16.08
C PRO A 147 -6.98 8.73 -14.71
N ALA A 148 -7.17 9.56 -13.68
CA ALA A 148 -6.99 9.12 -12.30
C ALA A 148 -7.80 7.83 -12.07
N PRO A 149 -7.20 6.76 -11.53
CA PRO A 149 -7.93 5.55 -11.26
C PRO A 149 -9.06 5.85 -10.28
N ALA A 150 -10.28 5.43 -10.64
CA ALA A 150 -11.40 5.53 -9.73
C ALA A 150 -11.09 4.72 -8.47
N PRO A 151 -11.34 5.27 -7.27
CA PRO A 151 -11.15 4.52 -6.05
C PRO A 151 -11.97 3.23 -6.10
N ILE A 152 -11.32 2.08 -5.89
CA ILE A 152 -12.02 0.82 -5.69
C ILE A 152 -12.35 0.75 -4.21
N PRO A 153 -13.64 0.80 -3.82
CA PRO A 153 -14.00 0.75 -2.41
C PRO A 153 -13.49 -0.55 -1.78
N GLU A 154 -12.92 -0.43 -0.60
CA GLU A 154 -12.60 -1.59 0.21
C GLU A 154 -13.87 -2.38 0.53
N THR A 155 -13.73 -3.71 0.60
CA THR A 155 -14.85 -4.57 0.95
C THR A 155 -15.26 -4.33 2.39
N LYS A 156 -16.51 -3.95 2.60
CA LYS A 156 -17.07 -3.79 3.94
C LYS A 156 -17.68 -5.10 4.39
N PRO A 157 -17.23 -5.68 5.51
CA PRO A 157 -17.84 -6.87 6.07
C PRO A 157 -19.33 -6.66 6.32
N GLN A 158 -20.16 -7.61 5.87
CA GLN A 158 -21.61 -7.54 6.05
C GLN A 158 -22.09 -8.28 7.31
N VAL A 159 -21.15 -8.74 8.13
CA VAL A 159 -21.45 -9.50 9.35
C VAL A 159 -21.52 -8.54 10.53
N GLU A 160 -22.70 -8.44 11.13
CA GLU A 160 -22.85 -7.77 12.41
C GLU A 160 -22.37 -8.68 13.55
N ALA A 161 -21.79 -8.03 14.56
CA ALA A 161 -21.38 -8.71 15.77
C ALA A 161 -22.54 -9.49 16.40
N ARG A 162 -22.29 -10.75 16.69
CA ARG A 162 -23.23 -11.58 17.43
C ARG A 162 -22.73 -11.80 18.84
N THR A 163 -23.63 -11.68 19.80
CA THR A 163 -23.37 -12.16 21.13
C THR A 163 -23.74 -13.64 21.17
N PHE A 164 -22.77 -14.51 20.95
CA PHE A 164 -22.96 -15.91 21.31
C PHE A 164 -22.80 -16.03 22.82
N GLN A 165 -23.71 -16.83 23.45
CA GLN A 165 -23.47 -17.30 24.81
C GLN A 165 -22.17 -18.11 24.76
N SER A 166 -21.14 -17.61 25.43
CA SER A 166 -19.75 -17.97 25.23
C SER A 166 -19.44 -19.38 25.69
N PHE A 167 -18.77 -20.13 24.86
CA PHE A 167 -18.09 -21.36 25.30
C PHE A 167 -16.69 -21.05 25.90
N ALA A 168 -16.00 -20.03 25.46
CA ALA A 168 -14.80 -19.50 26.10
C ALA A 168 -14.74 -17.98 25.99
N ASN A 169 -14.42 -17.30 27.10
CA ASN A 169 -14.18 -15.87 27.14
C ASN A 169 -12.68 -15.53 27.13
N GLU A 170 -11.83 -16.53 26.95
CA GLU A 170 -10.39 -16.33 26.97
C GLU A 170 -9.90 -15.81 25.61
N TYR A 171 -9.41 -14.59 25.64
CA TYR A 171 -8.72 -14.01 24.50
C TYR A 171 -7.29 -14.54 24.43
N GLN A 172 -6.89 -14.97 23.24
CA GLN A 172 -5.53 -15.37 22.93
C GLN A 172 -4.88 -14.36 21.99
N PRO A 173 -3.66 -13.89 22.30
CA PRO A 173 -2.96 -12.92 21.46
C PRO A 173 -2.29 -13.59 20.27
N PHE A 174 -2.23 -12.85 19.18
CA PHE A 174 -1.38 -13.11 18.02
C PHE A 174 -0.85 -11.79 17.48
N THR A 175 0.14 -11.82 16.62
CA THR A 175 0.78 -10.61 16.09
C THR A 175 0.73 -10.58 14.57
N VAL A 176 0.46 -9.40 14.02
CA VAL A 176 0.61 -9.10 12.61
C VAL A 176 1.40 -7.80 12.46
N PHE A 177 2.53 -7.84 11.75
CA PHE A 177 3.45 -6.69 11.62
C PHE A 177 3.72 -6.02 12.98
N GLY A 178 4.14 -6.80 13.97
CA GLY A 178 4.43 -6.32 15.32
C GLY A 178 3.24 -5.83 16.14
N THR A 179 2.04 -5.74 15.52
CA THR A 179 0.82 -5.29 16.18
C THR A 179 0.12 -6.44 16.86
N GLU A 180 -0.12 -6.31 18.15
CA GLU A 180 -0.87 -7.31 18.91
C GLU A 180 -2.36 -7.21 18.59
N CYS A 181 -2.91 -8.33 18.14
CA CYS A 181 -4.33 -8.58 17.97
C CYS A 181 -4.75 -9.72 18.90
N LYS A 182 -6.03 -9.83 19.20
CA LYS A 182 -6.54 -10.87 20.08
C LYS A 182 -7.89 -11.40 19.61
N VAL A 183 -8.07 -12.70 19.74
CA VAL A 183 -9.34 -13.37 19.43
C VAL A 183 -9.68 -14.35 20.52
N ARG A 184 -10.96 -14.64 20.71
CA ARG A 184 -11.40 -15.73 21.56
C ARG A 184 -11.06 -17.06 20.88
N PHE A 185 -10.17 -17.80 21.50
CA PHE A 185 -9.67 -19.07 21.00
C PHE A 185 -9.61 -20.09 22.13
N GLY A 186 -10.52 -21.05 22.10
CA GLY A 186 -10.64 -22.10 23.11
C GLY A 186 -10.34 -23.49 22.56
N LYS A 187 -10.58 -24.52 23.39
CA LYS A 187 -10.40 -25.92 23.00
C LYS A 187 -11.30 -26.31 21.82
N ASP A 188 -12.49 -25.70 21.74
CA ASP A 188 -13.48 -26.00 20.70
C ASP A 188 -13.11 -25.43 19.33
N CYS A 189 -12.10 -24.52 19.28
CA CYS A 189 -11.50 -24.06 18.03
C CYS A 189 -10.40 -25.00 17.51
N LYS A 190 -9.98 -25.98 18.31
CA LYS A 190 -8.98 -27.00 17.91
C LYS A 190 -9.67 -28.20 17.31
N PHE A 191 -9.38 -28.48 16.06
CA PHE A 191 -9.91 -29.65 15.34
C PHE A 191 -8.83 -30.21 14.43
N LYS A 192 -9.11 -31.41 13.88
CA LYS A 192 -8.29 -32.06 12.87
C LYS A 192 -9.19 -32.53 11.74
N LEU A 193 -8.80 -32.22 10.52
CA LEU A 193 -9.42 -32.80 9.33
C LEU A 193 -8.96 -34.24 9.21
N ARG A 194 -9.92 -35.16 9.07
CA ARG A 194 -9.65 -36.59 8.87
C ARG A 194 -8.98 -36.81 7.51
N ASP A 195 -9.46 -36.12 6.50
CA ASP A 195 -9.03 -36.17 5.11
C ASP A 195 -9.48 -34.88 4.39
N LEU A 196 -9.19 -34.76 3.09
CA LEU A 196 -9.63 -33.65 2.24
C LEU A 196 -10.80 -34.02 1.31
N GLN A 197 -11.62 -35.01 1.73
CA GLN A 197 -12.82 -35.33 0.98
C GLN A 197 -13.85 -34.20 1.10
N PRO A 198 -14.63 -33.93 0.04
CA PRO A 198 -15.65 -32.88 0.01
C PRO A 198 -16.56 -32.88 1.24
N GLU A 199 -17.06 -34.05 1.65
CA GLU A 199 -17.94 -34.17 2.80
C GLU A 199 -17.23 -33.79 4.12
N THR A 200 -15.96 -34.17 4.31
CA THR A 200 -15.19 -33.83 5.52
C THR A 200 -14.99 -32.32 5.61
N ILE A 201 -14.72 -31.64 4.47
CA ILE A 201 -14.57 -30.19 4.39
C ILE A 201 -15.91 -29.51 4.69
N ALA A 202 -17.00 -29.98 4.09
CA ALA A 202 -18.35 -29.44 4.28
C ALA A 202 -18.81 -29.55 5.74
N ASP A 203 -18.62 -30.71 6.38
CA ASP A 203 -18.94 -30.93 7.78
C ASP A 203 -18.19 -29.98 8.71
N ALA A 204 -16.90 -29.76 8.45
CA ALA A 204 -16.09 -28.84 9.25
C ALA A 204 -16.61 -27.40 9.12
N ILE A 205 -16.93 -26.92 7.90
CA ILE A 205 -17.48 -25.58 7.67
C ILE A 205 -18.84 -25.42 8.37
N ASN A 206 -19.70 -26.43 8.28
CA ASN A 206 -21.00 -26.43 8.95
C ASN A 206 -20.83 -26.29 10.47
N ASN A 207 -19.90 -27.04 11.05
CA ASN A 207 -19.58 -26.95 12.48
C ASN A 207 -19.06 -25.56 12.88
N PHE A 208 -18.28 -24.89 12.02
CA PHE A 208 -17.79 -23.52 12.30
C PHE A 208 -18.94 -22.52 12.46
N SER A 209 -19.99 -22.66 11.69
CA SER A 209 -21.15 -21.76 11.71
C SER A 209 -22.01 -21.85 12.97
N GLU A 210 -21.81 -22.89 13.79
CA GLU A 210 -22.57 -23.15 15.02
C GLU A 210 -21.70 -23.13 16.29
N SER A 211 -20.46 -22.69 16.17
CA SER A 211 -19.45 -22.80 17.22
C SER A 211 -18.72 -21.48 17.49
N GLN A 212 -17.67 -21.53 18.29
CA GLN A 212 -16.81 -20.41 18.66
C GLN A 212 -16.11 -19.71 17.48
N PHE A 213 -16.05 -20.32 16.29
CA PHE A 213 -15.54 -19.69 15.10
C PHE A 213 -16.32 -18.43 14.70
N GLU A 214 -17.60 -18.34 15.08
CA GLU A 214 -18.38 -17.14 14.93
C GLU A 214 -17.92 -16.01 15.86
N ASN A 215 -17.50 -16.34 17.08
CA ASN A 215 -16.87 -15.37 18.00
C ASN A 215 -15.51 -14.91 17.47
N MET A 216 -14.73 -15.84 16.92
CA MET A 216 -13.45 -15.52 16.29
C MET A 216 -13.63 -14.58 15.10
N LEU A 217 -14.62 -14.84 14.24
CA LEU A 217 -14.97 -13.94 13.13
C LEU A 217 -15.30 -12.53 13.63
N TYR A 218 -16.15 -12.44 14.66
CA TYR A 218 -16.47 -11.15 15.26
C TYR A 218 -15.23 -10.42 15.77
N ASP A 219 -14.38 -11.12 16.50
CA ASP A 219 -13.15 -10.54 17.06
C ASP A 219 -12.20 -10.09 15.93
N CYS A 220 -12.04 -10.86 14.86
CA CYS A 220 -11.27 -10.45 13.69
C CYS A 220 -11.79 -9.16 13.05
N LEU A 221 -13.12 -9.01 12.96
CA LEU A 221 -13.72 -7.78 12.42
C LEU A 221 -13.56 -6.58 13.36
N GLN A 222 -13.53 -6.81 14.69
CA GLN A 222 -13.20 -5.76 15.65
C GLN A 222 -11.73 -5.34 15.54
N GLU A 223 -10.79 -6.30 15.45
CA GLU A 223 -9.37 -6.00 15.27
C GLU A 223 -9.11 -5.25 13.95
N ARG A 224 -9.80 -5.66 12.86
CA ARG A 224 -9.77 -4.89 11.60
C ARG A 224 -10.17 -3.44 11.81
N LYS A 225 -11.28 -3.19 12.53
CA LYS A 225 -11.78 -1.85 12.81
C LYS A 225 -10.85 -1.08 13.73
N ASN A 226 -10.38 -1.71 14.81
CA ASN A 226 -9.51 -1.09 15.81
C ASN A 226 -8.20 -0.59 15.19
N HIS A 227 -7.63 -1.36 14.27
CA HIS A 227 -6.37 -1.05 13.59
C HIS A 227 -6.56 -0.45 12.19
N GLN A 228 -7.79 -0.11 11.80
CA GLN A 228 -8.12 0.49 10.50
C GLN A 228 -7.51 -0.27 9.31
N LEU A 229 -7.54 -1.61 9.38
CA LEU A 229 -6.89 -2.44 8.37
C LEU A 229 -7.60 -2.35 7.02
N SER A 230 -6.82 -2.11 5.97
CA SER A 230 -7.26 -2.26 4.58
C SER A 230 -7.65 -3.71 4.28
N ASP A 231 -8.23 -3.98 3.12
CA ASP A 231 -8.54 -5.34 2.69
C ASP A 231 -7.28 -6.23 2.69
N TRP A 232 -6.15 -5.71 2.18
CA TRP A 232 -4.89 -6.44 2.16
C TRP A 232 -4.33 -6.70 3.55
N ALA A 233 -4.32 -5.69 4.41
CA ALA A 233 -3.86 -5.84 5.79
C ALA A 233 -4.74 -6.82 6.58
N TYR A 234 -6.06 -6.83 6.34
CA TYR A 234 -6.98 -7.80 6.93
C TYR A 234 -6.72 -9.23 6.44
N TYR A 235 -6.46 -9.41 5.13
CA TYR A 235 -6.05 -10.71 4.60
C TYR A 235 -4.78 -11.23 5.30
N GLN A 236 -3.76 -10.38 5.45
CA GLN A 236 -2.52 -10.71 6.14
C GLN A 236 -2.75 -11.01 7.65
N MET A 237 -3.66 -10.29 8.28
CA MET A 237 -4.04 -10.56 9.67
C MET A 237 -4.68 -11.94 9.83
N LEU A 238 -5.59 -12.34 8.94
CA LEU A 238 -6.19 -13.68 8.97
C LEU A 238 -5.15 -14.78 8.74
N LEU A 239 -4.20 -14.56 7.83
CA LEU A 239 -3.08 -15.49 7.59
C LEU A 239 -2.19 -15.60 8.83
N ALA A 240 -1.84 -14.49 9.48
CA ALA A 240 -1.05 -14.49 10.71
C ALA A 240 -1.78 -15.22 11.86
N LEU A 241 -3.09 -15.02 12.00
CA LEU A 241 -3.93 -15.71 12.97
C LEU A 241 -3.88 -17.22 12.77
N THR A 242 -4.14 -17.67 11.53
CA THR A 242 -4.21 -19.10 11.25
C THR A 242 -2.85 -19.78 11.37
N ASN A 243 -1.78 -19.13 10.94
CA ASN A 243 -0.41 -19.59 11.15
C ASN A 243 -0.06 -19.73 12.64
N LYS A 244 -0.52 -18.79 13.47
CA LYS A 244 -0.28 -18.81 14.92
C LYS A 244 -0.96 -19.99 15.60
N PHE A 245 -2.22 -20.27 15.29
CA PHE A 245 -3.04 -21.22 16.04
C PHE A 245 -3.09 -22.62 15.45
N TYR A 246 -2.88 -22.76 14.14
CA TYR A 246 -2.95 -24.05 13.45
C TYR A 246 -1.60 -24.47 12.82
N GLY A 247 -0.63 -23.56 12.76
CA GLY A 247 0.66 -23.75 12.11
C GLY A 247 0.65 -23.29 10.64
N PRO A 248 1.82 -22.91 10.12
CA PRO A 248 1.96 -22.54 8.72
C PRO A 248 1.59 -23.71 7.81
N ASP A 249 0.98 -23.41 6.68
CA ASP A 249 0.59 -24.36 5.63
C ASP A 249 -0.33 -25.53 6.09
N SER A 250 -0.96 -25.41 7.26
CA SER A 250 -1.88 -26.44 7.75
C SER A 250 -3.23 -26.40 7.03
N ASN A 251 -3.80 -27.59 6.79
CA ASN A 251 -5.11 -27.73 6.17
C ASN A 251 -6.22 -27.11 7.03
N GLU A 252 -6.11 -27.27 8.33
CA GLU A 252 -7.02 -26.68 9.30
C GLU A 252 -6.94 -25.13 9.28
N GLY A 253 -5.71 -24.60 9.23
CA GLY A 253 -5.49 -23.16 9.10
C GLY A 253 -6.07 -22.58 7.81
N ALA A 254 -5.83 -23.25 6.67
CA ALA A 254 -6.38 -22.84 5.38
C ALA A 254 -7.92 -22.84 5.38
N LEU A 255 -8.55 -23.86 6.00
CA LEU A 255 -10.01 -23.94 6.08
C LEU A 255 -10.60 -22.86 6.99
N VAL A 256 -9.97 -22.57 8.13
CA VAL A 256 -10.40 -21.50 9.04
C VAL A 256 -10.21 -20.13 8.38
N GLN A 257 -9.09 -19.91 7.71
CA GLN A 257 -8.87 -18.67 6.95
C GLN A 257 -9.96 -18.47 5.89
N ALA A 258 -10.28 -19.51 5.13
CA ALA A 258 -11.32 -19.47 4.11
C ALA A 258 -12.71 -19.18 4.71
N PHE A 259 -13.04 -19.80 5.85
CA PHE A 259 -14.28 -19.51 6.56
C PHE A 259 -14.34 -18.05 7.03
N LEU A 260 -13.35 -17.59 7.78
CA LEU A 260 -13.31 -16.21 8.29
C LEU A 260 -13.33 -15.19 7.14
N TYR A 261 -12.58 -15.44 6.08
CA TYR A 261 -12.49 -14.57 4.92
C TYR A 261 -13.81 -14.48 4.15
N SER A 262 -14.42 -15.62 3.85
CA SER A 262 -15.71 -15.66 3.15
C SER A 262 -16.84 -15.07 3.98
N GLN A 263 -16.87 -15.35 5.28
CA GLN A 263 -17.89 -14.79 6.16
C GLN A 263 -17.68 -13.29 6.45
N SER A 264 -16.50 -12.76 6.18
CA SER A 264 -16.22 -11.31 6.13
C SER A 264 -16.68 -10.66 4.81
N GLY A 265 -17.25 -11.45 3.88
CA GLY A 265 -17.85 -10.95 2.64
C GLY A 265 -16.93 -11.01 1.40
N TYR A 266 -15.77 -11.62 1.51
CA TYR A 266 -14.81 -11.71 0.40
C TYR A 266 -15.04 -12.91 -0.51
N LYS A 267 -14.75 -12.70 -1.80
CA LYS A 267 -14.83 -13.71 -2.84
C LYS A 267 -13.61 -14.62 -2.77
N MET A 268 -13.83 -15.90 -2.53
CA MET A 268 -12.80 -16.93 -2.49
C MET A 268 -13.29 -18.26 -3.06
N ARG A 269 -12.36 -19.19 -3.33
CA ARG A 269 -12.68 -20.59 -3.63
C ARG A 269 -11.76 -21.50 -2.84
N LEU A 270 -12.33 -22.61 -2.36
CA LEU A 270 -11.55 -23.69 -1.78
C LEU A 270 -10.93 -24.51 -2.89
N ALA A 271 -9.70 -24.95 -2.68
CA ALA A 271 -8.98 -25.83 -3.59
C ALA A 271 -8.08 -26.79 -2.84
N HIS A 272 -7.71 -27.94 -3.44
CA HIS A 272 -6.74 -28.86 -2.89
C HIS A 272 -5.94 -29.58 -3.99
N ASP A 273 -4.72 -30.00 -3.65
CA ASP A 273 -3.85 -30.84 -4.50
C ASP A 273 -3.91 -32.33 -4.15
N GLY A 274 -4.74 -32.71 -3.19
CA GLY A 274 -4.86 -34.05 -2.61
C GLY A 274 -4.18 -34.20 -1.24
N SER A 275 -3.21 -33.34 -0.94
CA SER A 275 -2.46 -33.33 0.33
C SER A 275 -2.67 -32.05 1.13
N HIS A 276 -2.81 -30.93 0.44
CA HIS A 276 -2.95 -29.60 1.02
C HIS A 276 -4.24 -28.93 0.57
N LEU A 277 -4.88 -28.23 1.50
CA LEU A 277 -6.01 -27.35 1.26
C LEU A 277 -5.50 -25.91 1.03
N PHE A 278 -6.18 -25.20 0.13
CA PHE A 278 -5.82 -23.83 -0.25
C PHE A 278 -7.06 -22.94 -0.30
N MET A 279 -6.85 -21.67 -0.01
CA MET A 279 -7.81 -20.62 -0.27
C MET A 279 -7.35 -19.80 -1.47
N LEU A 280 -8.12 -19.78 -2.52
CA LEU A 280 -7.92 -18.93 -3.70
C LEU A 280 -8.75 -17.66 -3.55
N THR A 281 -8.15 -16.51 -3.81
CA THR A 281 -8.76 -15.18 -3.60
C THR A 281 -8.93 -14.47 -4.93
N ALA A 282 -10.14 -13.97 -5.22
CA ALA A 282 -10.37 -13.08 -6.35
C ALA A 282 -10.01 -11.63 -5.98
N THR A 283 -9.34 -10.94 -6.88
CA THR A 283 -8.97 -9.52 -6.71
C THR A 283 -9.71 -8.63 -7.71
N ARG A 284 -9.89 -7.37 -7.37
CA ARG A 284 -10.37 -6.31 -8.29
C ARG A 284 -9.23 -5.71 -9.12
N HIS A 285 -8.00 -6.12 -8.81
CA HIS A 285 -6.78 -5.62 -9.40
C HIS A 285 -6.17 -6.68 -10.30
N PHE A 286 -5.46 -6.24 -11.31
CA PHE A 286 -4.60 -7.11 -12.08
C PHE A 286 -3.32 -7.35 -11.29
N VAL A 287 -3.00 -8.62 -10.99
CA VAL A 287 -1.81 -9.01 -10.21
C VAL A 287 -0.77 -9.63 -11.12
N TYR A 288 0.45 -9.08 -11.09
CA TYR A 288 1.57 -9.56 -11.88
C TYR A 288 2.34 -10.69 -11.20
N ASN A 289 3.08 -11.46 -12.00
CA ASN A 289 4.02 -12.49 -11.56
C ASN A 289 3.40 -13.58 -10.66
N LYS A 290 2.07 -13.72 -10.63
CA LYS A 290 1.36 -14.75 -9.84
C LYS A 290 0.55 -15.64 -10.74
N PRO A 291 0.73 -16.98 -10.68
CA PRO A 291 -0.18 -17.91 -11.35
C PRO A 291 -1.62 -17.72 -10.87
N PHE A 292 -2.57 -17.96 -11.76
CA PHE A 292 -3.99 -17.78 -11.46
C PHE A 292 -4.86 -18.87 -12.08
N PHE A 293 -6.08 -18.99 -11.54
CA PHE A 293 -7.11 -19.89 -12.04
C PHE A 293 -8.29 -19.05 -12.51
N SER A 294 -8.77 -19.29 -13.73
CA SER A 294 -9.93 -18.59 -14.27
C SER A 294 -11.19 -19.39 -14.01
N LEU A 295 -12.14 -18.84 -13.26
CA LEU A 295 -13.39 -19.49 -12.92
C LEU A 295 -14.54 -18.49 -12.93
N GLY A 296 -15.58 -18.77 -13.71
CA GLY A 296 -16.77 -17.92 -13.78
C GLY A 296 -16.53 -16.48 -14.26
N GLY A 297 -15.45 -16.24 -15.01
CA GLY A 297 -15.05 -14.93 -15.50
C GLY A 297 -14.18 -14.12 -14.53
N ASP A 298 -13.92 -14.64 -13.34
CA ASP A 298 -12.98 -14.05 -12.37
C ASP A 298 -11.64 -14.78 -12.39
N TRP A 299 -10.58 -14.07 -11.97
CA TRP A 299 -9.26 -14.64 -11.72
C TRP A 299 -9.04 -14.81 -10.22
N TYR A 300 -8.62 -16.02 -9.87
CA TYR A 300 -8.37 -16.41 -8.49
C TYR A 300 -6.88 -16.68 -8.31
N PHE A 301 -6.30 -16.03 -7.33
CA PHE A 301 -4.88 -16.08 -6.99
C PHE A 301 -4.66 -16.79 -5.66
N MET A 302 -3.53 -17.44 -5.54
CA MET A 302 -3.00 -17.86 -4.25
C MET A 302 -2.05 -16.75 -3.76
N LEU A 303 -2.44 -16.07 -2.70
CA LEU A 303 -1.73 -14.87 -2.21
C LEU A 303 -0.89 -15.16 -0.95
N ASP A 304 -0.79 -16.41 -0.54
CA ASP A 304 -0.01 -16.89 0.61
C ASP A 304 1.44 -17.31 0.27
N GLY A 305 1.85 -17.13 -0.99
CA GLY A 305 3.19 -17.44 -1.47
C GLY A 305 3.34 -18.83 -2.08
N ARG A 306 2.38 -19.75 -1.91
CA ARG A 306 2.39 -21.07 -2.54
C ARG A 306 1.95 -20.99 -4.00
N ASN A 307 2.47 -21.85 -4.88
CA ASN A 307 2.17 -21.81 -6.32
C ASN A 307 2.00 -23.22 -6.90
N PRO A 308 0.96 -23.98 -6.54
CA PRO A 308 0.69 -25.29 -7.12
C PRO A 308 0.25 -25.17 -8.58
N GLU A 309 0.78 -26.02 -9.45
CA GLU A 309 0.45 -26.02 -10.88
C GLU A 309 -0.95 -26.55 -11.18
N LYS A 310 -1.43 -27.50 -10.38
CA LYS A 310 -2.71 -28.18 -10.60
C LYS A 310 -3.48 -28.35 -9.32
N LEU A 311 -4.74 -27.96 -9.32
CA LEU A 311 -5.64 -28.05 -8.17
C LEU A 311 -6.99 -28.65 -8.58
N ARG A 312 -7.68 -29.27 -7.61
CA ARG A 312 -9.13 -29.45 -7.64
C ARG A 312 -9.76 -28.26 -6.92
N ILE A 313 -10.58 -27.49 -7.63
CA ILE A 313 -11.19 -26.24 -7.14
C ILE A 313 -12.68 -26.44 -7.00
N CYS A 314 -13.22 -26.10 -5.84
CA CYS A 314 -14.65 -26.08 -5.58
C CYS A 314 -15.28 -24.83 -6.18
N GLU A 315 -16.33 -24.99 -6.99
CA GLU A 315 -17.06 -23.87 -7.61
C GLU A 315 -18.03 -23.17 -6.65
N ALA A 316 -18.18 -23.67 -5.41
CA ALA A 316 -19.08 -23.09 -4.40
C ALA A 316 -18.79 -21.60 -4.17
N ALA A 317 -19.83 -20.81 -4.11
CA ALA A 317 -19.78 -19.37 -3.94
C ALA A 317 -20.82 -18.92 -2.89
N PHE A 318 -20.46 -17.94 -2.08
CA PHE A 318 -21.42 -17.26 -1.24
C PHE A 318 -22.15 -16.16 -2.04
N PRO A 319 -23.42 -15.90 -1.77
CA PRO A 319 -24.13 -14.80 -2.42
C PRO A 319 -23.53 -13.44 -2.01
N LYS A 320 -23.40 -12.52 -2.96
CA LYS A 320 -22.91 -11.14 -2.75
C LYS A 320 -21.46 -11.03 -2.24
N GLU A 321 -20.62 -12.01 -2.53
CA GLU A 321 -19.19 -11.92 -2.26
C GLU A 321 -18.51 -10.80 -3.07
N SER A 322 -17.50 -10.17 -2.50
CA SER A 322 -16.73 -9.09 -3.11
C SER A 322 -15.27 -9.48 -3.31
N SER A 323 -14.72 -9.15 -4.46
CA SER A 323 -13.29 -9.35 -4.72
C SER A 323 -12.43 -8.43 -3.84
N LEU A 324 -11.25 -8.91 -3.46
CA LEU A 324 -10.27 -8.17 -2.65
C LEU A 324 -9.84 -6.87 -3.35
N SER A 325 -9.83 -5.78 -2.61
CA SER A 325 -9.18 -4.53 -3.03
C SER A 325 -7.73 -4.50 -2.54
N LEU A 326 -6.82 -4.16 -3.43
CA LEU A 326 -5.42 -3.88 -3.09
C LEU A 326 -5.16 -2.38 -2.91
N GLN A 327 -6.15 -1.54 -3.13
CA GLN A 327 -6.05 -0.11 -2.87
C GLN A 327 -6.10 0.16 -1.36
N MET A 328 -5.17 0.97 -0.88
CA MET A 328 -5.15 1.42 0.50
C MET A 328 -5.69 2.84 0.60
N SER A 329 -6.95 2.98 1.01
CA SER A 329 -7.61 4.28 1.22
C SER A 329 -7.39 4.87 2.60
N ALA A 330 -6.95 4.04 3.56
CA ALA A 330 -6.67 4.44 4.93
C ALA A 330 -5.28 3.97 5.35
N VAL A 331 -4.67 4.72 6.27
CA VAL A 331 -3.42 4.30 6.90
C VAL A 331 -3.75 3.30 8.00
N GLN A 332 -3.15 2.11 7.94
CA GLN A 332 -3.28 1.10 8.96
C GLN A 332 -2.62 1.57 10.25
N GLN A 333 -3.25 1.32 11.40
CA GLN A 333 -2.67 1.65 12.70
C GLN A 333 -1.85 0.48 13.23
N LEU A 334 -0.62 0.35 12.75
CA LEU A 334 0.31 -0.67 13.19
C LEU A 334 1.08 -0.19 14.44
N ALA A 335 1.46 -1.12 15.30
CA ALA A 335 2.26 -0.82 16.48
C ALA A 335 3.59 -0.16 16.10
N MET A 336 4.06 0.72 16.96
CA MET A 336 5.35 1.40 16.76
C MET A 336 6.51 0.42 16.94
N ASN A 337 7.34 0.34 15.92
CA ASN A 337 8.62 -0.37 15.93
C ASN A 337 9.66 0.53 15.24
N PRO A 338 10.11 1.60 15.94
CA PRO A 338 10.97 2.58 15.32
C PRO A 338 12.34 1.96 15.00
N VAL A 339 12.77 2.12 13.77
CA VAL A 339 14.15 1.87 13.37
C VAL A 339 15.00 3.11 13.58
N GLY A 340 16.31 2.97 13.44
CA GLY A 340 17.26 4.07 13.65
C GLY A 340 16.89 5.34 12.90
N GLU A 341 17.25 6.48 13.47
CA GLU A 341 17.03 7.78 12.86
C GLU A 341 17.83 7.91 11.55
N ARG A 342 17.18 8.39 10.50
CA ARG A 342 17.81 8.77 9.26
C ARG A 342 17.67 10.28 9.06
N THR A 343 18.79 10.97 8.89
CA THR A 343 18.79 12.40 8.53
C THR A 343 19.00 12.54 7.04
N ILE A 344 18.06 13.18 6.35
CA ILE A 344 18.12 13.44 4.91
C ILE A 344 18.28 14.93 4.70
N THR A 345 19.35 15.30 3.99
CA THR A 345 19.79 16.69 3.81
C THR A 345 19.81 17.02 2.32
N SER A 346 19.23 18.15 1.93
CA SER A 346 19.35 18.65 0.57
C SER A 346 20.79 19.01 0.23
N ILE A 347 21.29 18.53 -0.90
CA ILE A 347 22.64 18.84 -1.37
C ILE A 347 22.75 20.33 -1.75
N LYS A 348 21.69 20.90 -2.34
CA LYS A 348 21.64 22.30 -2.76
C LYS A 348 21.48 23.25 -1.58
N ASN A 349 20.66 22.89 -0.60
CA ASN A 349 20.37 23.69 0.59
C ASN A 349 20.56 22.84 1.86
N PRO A 350 21.78 22.75 2.42
CA PRO A 350 22.05 21.94 3.61
C PRO A 350 21.23 22.33 4.85
N SER A 351 20.64 23.52 4.89
CA SER A 351 19.71 23.91 5.96
C SER A 351 18.35 23.24 5.82
N PHE A 352 17.98 22.76 4.61
CA PHE A 352 16.78 21.96 4.35
C PHE A 352 17.08 20.49 4.63
N SER A 353 17.05 20.15 5.90
CA SER A 353 17.45 18.84 6.42
C SER A 353 16.45 18.38 7.46
N PHE A 354 16.10 17.09 7.43
CA PHE A 354 15.09 16.49 8.31
C PHE A 354 15.55 15.13 8.82
N THR A 355 15.30 14.87 10.09
CA THR A 355 15.55 13.58 10.72
C THR A 355 14.24 12.84 10.87
N ILE A 356 14.19 11.60 10.41
CA ILE A 356 13.01 10.77 10.32
C ILE A 356 13.26 9.46 11.04
N LYS A 357 12.27 9.00 11.78
CA LYS A 357 12.18 7.66 12.36
C LYS A 357 11.10 6.89 11.64
N SER A 358 11.48 5.94 10.81
CA SER A 358 10.53 5.06 10.14
C SER A 358 10.04 3.97 11.10
N ASN A 359 8.83 3.48 10.85
CA ASN A 359 8.27 2.35 11.57
C ASN A 359 8.47 1.07 10.76
N LYS A 360 9.33 0.15 11.24
CA LYS A 360 9.65 -1.09 10.53
C LYS A 360 8.41 -1.95 10.24
N ASN A 361 7.39 -1.90 11.07
CA ASN A 361 6.17 -2.68 10.88
C ASN A 361 5.42 -2.28 9.59
N TYR A 362 5.46 -1.00 9.20
CA TYR A 362 4.94 -0.56 7.90
C TYR A 362 5.80 -1.05 6.75
N ILE A 363 7.11 -0.99 6.89
CA ILE A 363 8.04 -1.51 5.86
C ILE A 363 7.81 -3.01 5.65
N ASP A 364 7.68 -3.79 6.73
CA ASP A 364 7.39 -5.22 6.66
C ASP A 364 6.00 -5.48 6.02
N PHE A 365 5.02 -4.64 6.29
CA PHE A 365 3.72 -4.71 5.65
C PHE A 365 3.79 -4.42 4.13
N TYR A 366 4.44 -3.33 3.73
CA TYR A 366 4.58 -2.97 2.32
C TYR A 366 5.38 -4.02 1.53
N ASN A 367 6.35 -4.68 2.16
CA ASN A 367 7.09 -5.80 1.56
C ASN A 367 6.21 -7.01 1.19
N THR A 368 5.01 -7.12 1.74
CA THR A 368 4.05 -8.17 1.37
C THR A 368 3.15 -7.79 0.21
N TYR A 369 3.16 -6.52 -0.21
CA TYR A 369 2.22 -5.99 -1.18
C TYR A 369 2.50 -6.54 -2.57
N PRO A 370 1.50 -7.13 -3.27
CA PRO A 370 1.72 -7.71 -4.58
C PRO A 370 1.78 -6.64 -5.66
N ALA A 371 2.67 -6.79 -6.63
CA ALA A 371 2.71 -5.94 -7.80
C ALA A 371 1.36 -6.02 -8.55
N SER A 372 0.67 -4.90 -8.68
CA SER A 372 -0.68 -4.86 -9.22
C SER A 372 -1.04 -3.53 -9.86
N THR A 373 -2.10 -3.54 -10.69
CA THR A 373 -2.67 -2.35 -11.33
C THR A 373 -4.19 -2.34 -11.18
N VAL A 374 -4.78 -1.16 -11.32
CA VAL A 374 -6.23 -1.01 -11.10
C VAL A 374 -7.06 -1.66 -12.23
N ASN A 375 -6.61 -1.58 -13.48
CA ASN A 375 -7.45 -1.87 -14.65
C ASN A 375 -6.68 -2.42 -15.87
N ASN A 376 -5.78 -3.36 -15.70
CA ASN A 376 -4.90 -3.90 -16.75
C ASN A 376 -4.02 -2.86 -17.47
N ASN A 377 -4.07 -1.60 -17.05
CA ASN A 377 -3.17 -0.58 -17.56
C ASN A 377 -1.97 -0.43 -16.61
N PHE A 378 -0.81 -0.86 -17.08
CA PHE A 378 0.42 -0.87 -16.30
C PHE A 378 0.80 0.51 -15.74
N MET A 379 0.45 1.59 -16.46
CA MET A 379 0.71 2.97 -16.02
C MET A 379 -0.07 3.36 -14.76
N THR A 380 -1.16 2.68 -14.43
CA THR A 380 -1.96 3.00 -13.24
C THR A 380 -1.33 2.53 -11.93
N ARG A 381 -0.29 1.68 -11.97
CA ARG A 381 0.40 1.19 -10.76
C ARG A 381 0.95 2.33 -9.91
N TRP A 382 1.64 3.28 -10.52
CA TRP A 382 2.25 4.40 -9.81
C TRP A 382 1.22 5.33 -9.14
N ALA A 383 0.05 5.51 -9.78
CA ALA A 383 -1.04 6.27 -9.17
C ALA A 383 -1.58 5.62 -7.90
N MET A 384 -1.54 4.29 -7.77
CA MET A 384 -1.92 3.60 -6.54
C MET A 384 -0.99 3.96 -5.39
N TYR A 385 0.33 3.92 -5.61
CA TYR A 385 1.34 4.31 -4.61
C TYR A 385 1.25 5.80 -4.28
N ALA A 386 1.15 6.66 -5.30
CA ALA A 386 1.03 8.10 -5.14
C ALA A 386 -0.27 8.55 -4.43
N ASN A 387 -1.30 7.72 -4.40
CA ASN A 387 -2.57 8.01 -3.72
C ASN A 387 -2.71 7.34 -2.35
N THR A 388 -1.76 6.48 -1.96
CA THR A 388 -1.72 5.90 -0.61
C THR A 388 -1.08 6.92 0.33
N PRO A 389 -1.82 7.44 1.34
CA PRO A 389 -1.29 8.45 2.24
C PRO A 389 -0.06 7.95 3.00
N LEU A 390 0.90 8.83 3.29
CA LEU A 390 1.97 8.52 4.22
C LEU A 390 1.40 8.21 5.61
N GLU A 391 2.06 7.31 6.35
CA GLU A 391 1.65 6.97 7.70
C GLU A 391 1.65 8.20 8.63
N GLN A 392 0.79 8.20 9.65
CA GLN A 392 0.58 9.38 10.48
C GLN A 392 1.84 9.82 11.23
N GLY A 393 2.65 8.86 11.72
CA GLY A 393 3.88 9.18 12.44
C GLY A 393 4.93 9.88 11.55
N ILE A 394 5.02 9.51 10.28
CA ILE A 394 5.88 10.20 9.30
C ILE A 394 5.33 11.60 9.00
N ARG A 395 4.01 11.72 8.78
CA ARG A 395 3.38 13.03 8.54
C ARG A 395 3.58 13.98 9.71
N ASP A 396 3.42 13.50 10.94
CA ASP A 396 3.59 14.29 12.16
C ASP A 396 5.04 14.77 12.37
N GLN A 397 6.02 13.97 11.93
CA GLN A 397 7.45 14.35 12.01
C GLN A 397 7.82 15.32 10.88
N LEU A 398 7.41 15.04 9.66
CA LEU A 398 7.96 15.66 8.45
C LEU A 398 7.20 16.92 8.03
N TYR A 399 5.85 16.86 8.00
CA TYR A 399 5.06 17.95 7.42
C TYR A 399 5.14 19.28 8.19
N PRO A 400 5.01 19.31 9.53
CA PRO A 400 5.18 20.57 10.28
C PRO A 400 6.56 21.17 10.09
N ALA A 401 7.61 20.34 10.15
CA ALA A 401 9.00 20.78 9.99
C ALA A 401 9.29 21.33 8.60
N MET A 402 8.74 20.70 7.55
CA MET A 402 8.86 21.20 6.19
C MET A 402 8.07 22.50 5.99
N LYS A 403 6.82 22.57 6.47
CA LYS A 403 6.00 23.79 6.39
C LYS A 403 6.66 24.98 7.10
N GLU A 404 7.29 24.76 8.24
CA GLU A 404 8.06 25.80 8.94
C GLU A 404 9.21 26.35 8.09
N LYS A 405 10.01 25.45 7.47
CA LYS A 405 11.14 25.86 6.61
C LYS A 405 10.71 26.50 5.28
N LEU A 406 9.49 26.22 4.83
CA LEU A 406 8.89 26.77 3.62
C LEU A 406 8.06 28.05 3.88
N GLN A 407 7.89 28.44 5.15
CA GLN A 407 7.11 29.63 5.49
C GLN A 407 7.65 30.88 4.80
N GLY A 408 6.77 31.65 4.17
CA GLY A 408 7.10 32.89 3.46
C GLY A 408 7.70 32.71 2.06
N LYS A 409 7.90 31.46 1.61
CA LYS A 409 8.32 31.17 0.24
C LYS A 409 7.11 31.19 -0.71
N SER A 410 7.33 31.57 -1.96
CA SER A 410 6.36 31.38 -3.04
C SER A 410 6.14 29.89 -3.33
N GLN A 411 5.07 29.56 -4.05
CA GLN A 411 4.81 28.17 -4.48
C GLN A 411 6.00 27.58 -5.27
N LEU A 412 6.56 28.37 -6.19
CA LEU A 412 7.73 27.97 -6.98
C LEU A 412 8.95 27.67 -6.08
N GLU A 413 9.27 28.57 -5.15
CA GLU A 413 10.39 28.37 -4.23
C GLU A 413 10.17 27.15 -3.31
N ALA A 414 8.93 26.95 -2.84
CA ALA A 414 8.60 25.80 -1.99
C ALA A 414 8.76 24.47 -2.75
N VAL A 415 8.20 24.37 -3.96
CA VAL A 415 8.35 23.17 -4.82
C VAL A 415 9.81 22.94 -5.18
N GLN A 416 10.58 24.02 -5.46
CA GLN A 416 12.00 23.93 -5.78
C GLN A 416 12.83 23.37 -4.61
N GLU A 417 12.55 23.76 -3.36
CA GLU A 417 13.24 23.23 -2.18
C GLU A 417 12.91 21.73 -1.98
N LEU A 418 11.64 21.34 -2.16
CA LEU A 418 11.23 19.93 -2.07
C LEU A 418 11.90 19.10 -3.16
N LEU A 419 11.94 19.60 -4.40
CA LEU A 419 12.61 18.98 -5.53
C LEU A 419 14.11 18.76 -5.23
N TRP A 420 14.82 19.79 -4.78
CA TRP A 420 16.23 19.71 -4.46
C TRP A 420 16.53 18.82 -3.26
N TRP A 421 15.60 18.66 -2.34
CA TRP A 421 15.76 17.72 -1.24
C TRP A 421 15.80 16.27 -1.69
N LEU A 422 14.99 15.93 -2.72
CA LEU A 422 14.92 14.60 -3.29
C LEU A 422 16.05 14.27 -4.27
N HIS A 423 16.72 15.27 -4.82
CA HIS A 423 17.74 15.05 -5.82
C HIS A 423 18.85 14.09 -5.37
N GLY A 424 19.38 14.25 -4.17
CA GLY A 424 20.42 13.36 -3.66
C GLY A 424 21.61 13.16 -4.61
N SER A 425 22.06 11.91 -4.78
CA SER A 425 23.20 11.55 -5.66
C SER A 425 22.92 10.29 -6.46
N ILE A 426 23.83 9.96 -7.38
CA ILE A 426 23.79 8.76 -8.23
C ILE A 426 24.79 7.74 -7.67
N ASP A 427 24.36 6.50 -7.44
CA ASP A 427 25.18 5.39 -6.91
C ASP A 427 24.99 4.10 -7.71
N LEU A 428 25.10 4.17 -9.03
CA LEU A 428 24.91 3.00 -9.91
C LEU A 428 25.86 1.84 -9.63
N LYS A 429 27.01 2.11 -9.00
CA LYS A 429 28.03 1.09 -8.69
C LYS A 429 27.94 0.55 -7.27
N GLY A 430 27.05 1.11 -6.41
CA GLY A 430 26.95 0.73 -5.01
C GLY A 430 28.21 1.07 -4.20
N GLU A 431 28.89 2.17 -4.52
CA GLU A 431 30.16 2.58 -3.88
C GLU A 431 29.94 3.37 -2.58
N TYR A 432 28.73 3.89 -2.35
CA TYR A 432 28.42 4.68 -1.16
C TYR A 432 28.01 3.78 0.01
N ASP A 433 28.49 4.13 1.20
CA ASP A 433 28.00 3.52 2.43
C ASP A 433 26.57 4.02 2.71
N THR A 434 25.61 3.16 2.49
CA THR A 434 24.18 3.45 2.60
C THR A 434 23.74 3.81 4.02
N GLN A 435 24.42 3.29 5.05
CA GLN A 435 24.09 3.59 6.45
C GLN A 435 24.52 5.00 6.86
N SER A 436 25.51 5.57 6.18
CA SER A 436 25.98 6.94 6.44
C SER A 436 25.49 7.96 5.41
N ALA A 437 24.79 7.53 4.38
CA ALA A 437 24.25 8.42 3.37
C ALA A 437 23.11 9.26 3.96
N ASN A 438 23.35 10.56 4.07
CA ASN A 438 22.36 11.54 4.55
C ASN A 438 21.66 12.26 3.38
N CYS A 439 21.50 11.60 2.27
CA CYS A 439 20.74 12.02 1.09
C CYS A 439 20.12 10.80 0.41
N PHE A 440 19.27 11.02 -0.59
CA PHE A 440 18.79 9.94 -1.44
C PHE A 440 19.90 9.53 -2.42
N LEU A 441 20.04 8.22 -2.63
CA LEU A 441 20.97 7.65 -3.61
C LEU A 441 20.13 7.05 -4.74
N TYR A 442 20.45 7.40 -5.99
CA TYR A 442 19.81 6.77 -7.14
C TYR A 442 20.51 5.45 -7.46
N ARG A 443 19.72 4.40 -7.56
CA ARG A 443 20.17 3.08 -8.01
C ARG A 443 18.99 2.33 -8.62
N TYR A 444 19.26 1.55 -9.66
CA TYR A 444 18.24 0.74 -10.31
C TYR A 444 17.71 -0.36 -9.38
N ASP A 445 16.42 -0.60 -9.44
CA ASP A 445 15.74 -1.62 -8.64
C ASP A 445 16.21 -3.03 -8.98
N GLU A 446 16.50 -3.31 -10.25
CA GLU A 446 17.07 -4.60 -10.69
C GLU A 446 18.32 -4.98 -9.92
N ASP A 447 19.19 -4.01 -9.59
CA ASP A 447 20.45 -4.23 -8.88
C ASP A 447 20.25 -4.56 -7.39
N ILE A 448 19.12 -4.17 -6.81
CA ILE A 448 18.84 -4.32 -5.39
C ILE A 448 17.81 -5.42 -5.13
N TRP A 449 16.74 -5.45 -5.92
CA TRP A 449 15.57 -6.29 -5.71
C TRP A 449 15.45 -7.43 -6.73
N GLY A 450 16.24 -7.39 -7.80
CA GLY A 450 16.18 -8.37 -8.89
C GLY A 450 14.98 -8.16 -9.84
N GLY A 451 14.37 -6.99 -9.81
CA GLY A 451 13.27 -6.59 -10.69
C GLY A 451 12.65 -5.26 -10.25
N ASP A 452 11.94 -4.62 -11.14
CA ASP A 452 11.22 -3.36 -10.91
C ASP A 452 10.23 -3.48 -9.72
N ARG A 453 10.30 -2.55 -8.77
CA ARG A 453 9.48 -2.51 -7.57
C ARG A 453 9.26 -1.08 -7.09
N ALA A 454 8.13 -0.48 -7.43
CA ALA A 454 7.78 0.84 -6.91
C ALA A 454 7.61 0.84 -5.38
N PHE A 455 7.99 1.93 -4.73
CA PHE A 455 7.91 2.13 -3.29
C PHE A 455 6.69 2.95 -2.88
N PHE A 456 6.12 2.61 -1.74
CA PHE A 456 5.31 3.57 -0.99
C PHE A 456 6.21 4.68 -0.43
N GLY A 457 5.63 5.86 -0.18
CA GLY A 457 6.43 7.01 0.24
C GLY A 457 7.29 6.77 1.50
N GLU A 458 6.84 5.92 2.43
CA GLU A 458 7.62 5.52 3.61
C GLU A 458 8.82 4.66 3.24
N GLU A 459 8.71 3.82 2.23
CA GLU A 459 9.81 2.97 1.79
C GLU A 459 10.92 3.82 1.17
N THR A 460 10.56 4.83 0.35
CA THR A 460 11.52 5.81 -0.17
C THR A 460 12.25 6.57 0.94
N LEU A 461 11.54 6.91 2.01
CA LEU A 461 12.14 7.55 3.20
C LEU A 461 13.01 6.60 4.02
N PHE A 462 12.68 5.31 4.04
CA PHE A 462 13.37 4.29 4.82
C PHE A 462 14.62 3.76 4.10
N TYR A 463 14.49 3.34 2.84
CA TYR A 463 15.60 2.80 2.07
C TYR A 463 16.53 3.94 1.62
N SER A 464 17.83 3.66 1.60
CA SER A 464 18.82 4.64 1.17
C SER A 464 18.87 4.83 -0.35
N HIS A 465 18.46 3.80 -1.09
CA HIS A 465 18.39 3.79 -2.54
C HIS A 465 16.95 3.86 -3.01
N CYS A 466 16.73 4.57 -4.08
CA CYS A 466 15.46 4.72 -4.77
C CYS A 466 15.72 5.17 -6.20
N ASP A 467 14.80 4.92 -7.10
CA ASP A 467 14.91 5.29 -8.50
C ASP A 467 13.93 6.41 -8.92
N CYS A 468 13.54 6.45 -10.18
CA CYS A 468 12.77 7.57 -10.72
C CYS A 468 11.32 7.59 -10.23
N GLU A 469 10.64 6.44 -10.19
CA GLU A 469 9.24 6.37 -9.73
C GLU A 469 9.12 6.61 -8.23
N ASP A 470 10.01 6.07 -7.43
CA ASP A 470 10.01 6.25 -5.98
C ASP A 470 10.10 7.72 -5.59
N ARG A 471 11.04 8.44 -6.24
CA ARG A 471 11.23 9.88 -6.02
C ARG A 471 10.03 10.69 -6.50
N SER A 472 9.47 10.34 -7.66
CA SER A 472 8.32 11.03 -8.23
C SER A 472 7.05 10.80 -7.40
N ILE A 473 6.84 9.59 -6.89
CA ILE A 473 5.76 9.25 -5.97
C ILE A 473 5.89 10.07 -4.68
N LEU A 474 7.07 10.05 -4.03
CA LEU A 474 7.27 10.80 -2.79
C LEU A 474 7.13 12.32 -3.02
N LEU A 475 7.71 12.88 -4.09
CA LEU A 475 7.57 14.30 -4.41
C LEU A 475 6.10 14.69 -4.62
N SER A 476 5.32 13.81 -5.28
CA SER A 476 3.89 14.05 -5.49
C SER A 476 3.10 14.16 -4.19
N HIS A 477 3.44 13.37 -3.16
CA HIS A 477 2.86 13.50 -1.82
C HIS A 477 3.24 14.84 -1.18
N LEU A 478 4.53 15.18 -1.19
CA LEU A 478 5.02 16.39 -0.54
C LEU A 478 4.42 17.66 -1.17
N VAL A 479 4.36 17.72 -2.50
CA VAL A 479 3.78 18.90 -3.18
C VAL A 479 2.29 19.03 -2.90
N ARG A 480 1.54 17.93 -2.98
CA ARG A 480 0.09 17.96 -2.73
C ARG A 480 -0.25 18.27 -1.27
N GLU A 481 0.43 17.64 -0.31
CA GLU A 481 0.10 17.74 1.12
C GLU A 481 0.70 18.98 1.82
N ILE A 482 1.85 19.46 1.35
CA ILE A 482 2.57 20.55 2.01
C ILE A 482 2.30 21.88 1.31
N VAL A 483 2.34 21.89 -0.04
CA VAL A 483 2.15 23.11 -0.84
C VAL A 483 0.70 23.28 -1.30
N GLY A 484 -0.06 22.19 -1.41
CA GLY A 484 -1.48 22.22 -1.78
C GLY A 484 -1.71 22.40 -3.29
N LEU A 485 -0.81 21.90 -4.13
CA LEU A 485 -0.90 22.02 -5.59
C LEU A 485 -1.30 20.71 -6.25
N ASP A 486 -2.07 20.78 -7.34
CA ASP A 486 -2.37 19.62 -8.18
C ASP A 486 -1.12 19.14 -8.93
N VAL A 487 -0.96 17.84 -9.04
CA VAL A 487 0.18 17.16 -9.64
C VAL A 487 -0.30 16.12 -10.63
N VAL A 488 0.46 15.89 -11.70
CA VAL A 488 0.35 14.72 -12.57
C VAL A 488 1.69 13.98 -12.59
N LEU A 489 1.68 12.65 -12.69
CA LEU A 489 2.88 11.91 -13.01
C LEU A 489 3.11 11.98 -14.52
N VAL A 490 4.36 12.00 -14.92
CA VAL A 490 4.79 12.14 -16.31
C VAL A 490 5.66 10.94 -16.66
N TYR A 491 5.11 10.06 -17.49
CA TYR A 491 5.85 8.89 -17.95
C TYR A 491 6.50 9.17 -19.31
N TYR A 492 7.79 8.97 -19.37
CA TYR A 492 8.60 8.81 -20.58
C TYR A 492 8.97 7.33 -20.72
N PRO A 493 9.19 6.79 -21.93
CA PRO A 493 9.68 5.43 -22.07
C PRO A 493 10.96 5.20 -21.23
N GLY A 494 10.83 4.37 -20.18
CA GLY A 494 11.92 4.07 -19.25
C GLY A 494 12.23 5.17 -18.20
N HIS A 495 11.31 6.12 -17.95
CA HIS A 495 11.50 7.14 -16.91
C HIS A 495 10.17 7.72 -16.40
N LEU A 496 10.09 7.92 -15.10
CA LEU A 496 8.97 8.59 -14.45
C LEU A 496 9.42 9.89 -13.78
N ALA A 497 8.76 10.99 -14.15
CA ALA A 497 8.86 12.30 -13.51
C ALA A 497 7.47 12.76 -13.06
N MET A 498 7.34 14.03 -12.68
CA MET A 498 6.07 14.66 -12.39
C MET A 498 5.99 16.08 -12.93
N ALA A 499 4.78 16.64 -12.96
CA ALA A 499 4.56 18.05 -13.28
C ALA A 499 3.51 18.66 -12.36
N VAL A 500 3.66 19.96 -12.06
CA VAL A 500 2.90 20.68 -11.05
C VAL A 500 2.07 21.79 -11.71
N ASN A 501 0.79 21.88 -11.33
CA ASN A 501 -0.07 22.99 -11.70
C ASN A 501 0.05 24.11 -10.67
N PHE A 502 0.81 25.14 -10.99
CA PHE A 502 0.96 26.34 -10.17
C PHE A 502 -0.23 27.28 -10.35
N THR A 503 -0.54 28.07 -9.33
CA THR A 503 -1.54 29.15 -9.44
C THR A 503 -0.99 30.37 -10.18
N ASP A 504 0.33 30.59 -10.09
CA ASP A 504 1.04 31.64 -10.79
C ASP A 504 1.59 31.14 -12.13
N ASP A 505 1.89 32.05 -13.06
CA ASP A 505 2.56 31.70 -14.31
C ASP A 505 4.05 31.44 -14.06
N VAL A 506 4.42 30.19 -13.94
CA VAL A 506 5.81 29.75 -13.73
C VAL A 506 6.45 29.46 -15.10
N ALA A 507 7.63 30.03 -15.36
CA ALA A 507 8.43 29.75 -16.55
C ALA A 507 9.00 28.31 -16.52
N GLY A 508 9.28 27.76 -17.69
CA GLY A 508 9.87 26.43 -17.88
C GLY A 508 9.05 25.53 -18.79
N ASP A 509 9.56 24.37 -19.10
CA ASP A 509 8.88 23.36 -19.92
C ASP A 509 7.63 22.85 -19.20
N TYR A 510 6.54 22.62 -19.94
CA TYR A 510 5.26 22.27 -19.36
C TYR A 510 4.37 21.44 -20.28
N TYR A 511 3.39 20.80 -19.69
CA TYR A 511 2.30 20.10 -20.36
C TYR A 511 0.99 20.86 -20.22
N MET A 512 0.15 20.80 -21.27
CA MET A 512 -1.22 21.30 -21.21
C MET A 512 -2.21 20.16 -21.10
N HIS A 513 -3.10 20.23 -20.10
CA HIS A 513 -4.22 19.31 -19.96
C HIS A 513 -5.45 20.05 -19.42
N ASP A 514 -6.59 19.92 -20.10
CA ASP A 514 -7.86 20.57 -19.73
C ASP A 514 -7.71 22.08 -19.42
N GLY A 515 -6.93 22.79 -20.26
CA GLY A 515 -6.69 24.23 -20.11
C GLY A 515 -5.77 24.60 -18.94
N ARG A 516 -5.19 23.64 -18.23
CA ARG A 516 -4.24 23.83 -17.11
C ARG A 516 -2.81 23.58 -17.55
N LYS A 517 -1.91 24.39 -17.06
CA LYS A 517 -0.46 24.30 -17.28
C LYS A 517 0.18 23.49 -16.16
N PHE A 518 0.85 22.40 -16.50
CA PHE A 518 1.61 21.56 -15.58
C PHE A 518 3.10 21.68 -15.88
N VAL A 519 3.85 22.36 -15.01
CA VAL A 519 5.28 22.64 -15.18
C VAL A 519 6.10 21.44 -14.70
N VAL A 520 7.06 21.01 -15.51
CA VAL A 520 7.89 19.82 -15.24
C VAL A 520 8.67 19.96 -13.93
N CYS A 521 8.68 18.88 -13.16
CA CYS A 521 9.48 18.71 -11.95
C CYS A 521 10.05 17.31 -11.95
N ASP A 522 11.33 17.15 -12.25
CA ASP A 522 11.99 15.85 -12.35
C ASP A 522 12.94 15.62 -11.18
N PRO A 523 12.57 14.78 -10.17
CA PRO A 523 13.41 14.55 -9.00
C PRO A 523 14.65 13.68 -9.31
N THR A 524 14.80 13.22 -10.54
CA THR A 524 15.90 12.37 -10.99
C THR A 524 16.91 13.14 -11.87
N TYR A 525 16.50 14.25 -12.44
CA TYR A 525 17.42 15.19 -13.12
C TYR A 525 18.13 16.05 -12.07
N ILE A 526 19.19 15.49 -11.49
CA ILE A 526 19.83 16.01 -10.28
C ILE A 526 20.41 17.41 -10.50
N GLY A 527 19.99 18.35 -9.67
CA GLY A 527 20.42 19.75 -9.71
C GLY A 527 19.58 20.64 -10.61
N CYS A 528 18.60 20.12 -11.34
CA CYS A 528 17.71 20.90 -12.20
C CYS A 528 16.84 21.86 -11.37
N ARG A 529 16.27 22.84 -12.09
CA ARG A 529 15.22 23.72 -11.57
C ARG A 529 13.83 23.21 -11.98
N VAL A 530 12.82 23.63 -11.28
CA VAL A 530 11.42 23.51 -11.72
C VAL A 530 11.32 24.08 -13.13
N GLY A 531 10.72 23.33 -14.06
CA GLY A 531 10.59 23.71 -15.48
C GLY A 531 11.77 23.28 -16.37
N GLU A 532 12.76 22.55 -15.84
CA GLU A 532 13.83 21.99 -16.67
C GLU A 532 13.54 20.51 -16.94
N THR A 533 13.41 20.15 -18.21
CA THR A 533 13.27 18.76 -18.67
C THR A 533 14.62 18.15 -18.95
N MET A 534 14.83 16.91 -18.53
CA MET A 534 16.02 16.13 -18.86
C MET A 534 16.22 16.12 -20.39
N PRO A 535 17.42 16.45 -20.92
CA PRO A 535 17.65 16.61 -22.37
C PRO A 535 17.18 15.44 -23.23
N MET A 536 17.35 14.21 -22.75
CA MET A 536 16.94 13.00 -23.46
C MET A 536 15.42 12.77 -23.44
N CYS A 537 14.71 13.38 -22.51
CA CYS A 537 13.25 13.33 -22.41
C CYS A 537 12.58 14.45 -23.21
N LYS A 538 13.32 15.53 -23.50
CA LYS A 538 12.77 16.68 -24.22
C LYS A 538 12.40 16.31 -25.65
N GLY A 539 11.13 16.50 -26.01
CA GLY A 539 10.62 16.15 -27.35
C GLY A 539 10.16 14.71 -27.51
N GLN A 540 10.28 13.86 -26.47
CA GLN A 540 9.64 12.56 -26.48
C GLN A 540 8.12 12.69 -26.30
N GLU A 541 7.37 11.76 -26.91
CA GLU A 541 5.94 11.63 -26.65
C GLU A 541 5.73 11.04 -25.24
N THR A 542 5.00 11.77 -24.41
CA THR A 542 4.79 11.43 -23.01
C THR A 542 3.36 11.01 -22.70
N THR A 543 3.23 10.18 -21.66
CA THR A 543 1.93 9.85 -21.08
C THR A 543 1.76 10.60 -19.75
N LEU A 544 0.68 11.36 -19.62
CA LEU A 544 0.30 11.98 -18.35
C LEU A 544 -0.58 11.01 -17.56
N ILE A 545 -0.24 10.77 -16.31
CA ILE A 545 -1.03 9.96 -15.38
C ILE A 545 -1.64 10.90 -14.35
N LEU A 546 -2.95 11.06 -14.44
CA LEU A 546 -3.66 11.98 -13.55
C LEU A 546 -3.76 11.38 -12.14
N LEU A 547 -3.60 12.23 -11.15
CA LEU A 547 -3.86 11.91 -9.75
C LEU A 547 -5.20 12.56 -9.32
N PRO A 548 -5.97 11.94 -8.41
CA PRO A 548 -7.17 12.57 -7.86
C PRO A 548 -6.81 13.91 -7.23
N LYS A 549 -7.71 14.88 -7.38
CA LYS A 549 -7.60 16.12 -6.61
C LYS A 549 -7.71 15.80 -5.14
N GLN A 550 -6.88 16.44 -4.35
CA GLN A 550 -7.08 16.44 -2.90
C GLN A 550 -8.32 17.28 -2.57
N VAL A 551 -9.24 16.70 -1.81
CA VAL A 551 -10.50 17.34 -1.38
C VAL A 551 -10.26 18.12 -0.09
#